data_dd662c81800ad83c92c794c4b47418ac
#
_entry.id   dd662c81800ad83c92c794c4b47418ac
#
_cell.length_a   1.000
_cell.length_b   1.000
_cell.length_c   1.000
_cell.angle_alpha   90.00
_cell.angle_beta   90.00
_cell.angle_gamma   90.00
#
_symmetry.space_group_name_H-M   'P 1'
#
loop_
_entity.id
_entity.type
_entity.pdbx_description
1 polymer ?
#
loop_
_entity_poly.entity_id
_entity_poly.type
_entity_poly.pdbx_seq_one_letter_code
_entity_poly.pdbx_strand_id
1 'polypeptide(L)'
;PAHGPVLQAFQVASRDQISDGIAQYLQHLHEQRLTGTVPPGRDGKLSVFVVGRYNADREQVPGNWKARFGATLEVSFITAHRSKGTEADYVILPGMVDRGFPNLRADDPVLSLAMPHGDEFPLGEERRLFYVALTRARRSVAMFTVSGKRSAFLTELVHAGAVEVTRIDGTPVHEHPCPACDTGVIVTKTGRYGAFLGCTGYPRCEYKPAARVT
;
A
#
# COMPACT_ATOMS: atom_id res chain seq x y z
N PRO A 1 10.26 -24.81 5.37
CA PRO A 1 9.75 -24.01 4.30
C PRO A 1 9.83 -22.56 4.73
N ALA A 2 10.61 -21.74 3.99
CA ALA A 2 10.68 -20.33 4.24
C ALA A 2 9.34 -19.71 3.81
N HIS A 3 8.48 -19.43 4.76
CA HIS A 3 7.31 -18.60 4.50
C HIS A 3 7.81 -17.20 4.13
N GLY A 4 7.28 -16.61 3.07
CA GLY A 4 7.55 -15.22 2.69
C GLY A 4 7.16 -14.25 3.83
N PRO A 5 7.43 -12.94 3.67
CA PRO A 5 7.06 -11.97 4.69
C PRO A 5 5.55 -11.93 4.91
N VAL A 6 5.14 -11.66 6.16
CA VAL A 6 3.72 -11.47 6.49
C VAL A 6 3.21 -10.21 5.80
N LEU A 7 2.11 -10.31 5.08
CA LEU A 7 1.47 -9.16 4.43
C LEU A 7 0.40 -8.55 5.34
N GLN A 8 0.42 -7.24 5.47
CA GLN A 8 -0.56 -6.45 6.21
C GLN A 8 -1.03 -5.30 5.32
N ALA A 9 -2.31 -4.94 5.39
CA ALA A 9 -2.85 -3.82 4.65
C ALA A 9 -3.72 -2.94 5.54
N PHE A 10 -3.42 -1.64 5.53
CA PHE A 10 -4.07 -0.65 6.38
C PHE A 10 -4.77 0.42 5.56
N GLN A 11 -6.04 0.69 5.88
CA GLN A 11 -6.80 1.74 5.23
C GLN A 11 -6.92 2.96 6.13
N VAL A 12 -6.59 4.11 5.57
CA VAL A 12 -6.84 5.44 6.15
C VAL A 12 -7.97 6.15 5.39
N ALA A 13 -8.55 7.19 5.98
CA ALA A 13 -9.66 7.91 5.36
C ALA A 13 -9.20 8.81 4.20
N SER A 14 -8.00 9.41 4.29
CA SER A 14 -7.47 10.34 3.30
C SER A 14 -5.95 10.18 3.11
N ARG A 15 -5.40 10.75 2.04
CA ARG A 15 -3.98 10.60 1.70
C ARG A 15 -3.05 11.29 2.70
N ASP A 16 -3.47 12.40 3.25
CA ASP A 16 -2.76 13.16 4.28
C ASP A 16 -2.64 12.39 5.61
N GLN A 17 -3.51 11.42 5.86
CA GLN A 17 -3.45 10.55 7.03
C GLN A 17 -2.49 9.34 6.88
N ILE A 18 -1.91 9.13 5.70
CA ILE A 18 -0.98 8.00 5.51
C ILE A 18 0.24 8.15 6.42
N SER A 19 0.82 9.35 6.52
CA SER A 19 1.98 9.60 7.39
C SER A 19 1.66 9.33 8.86
N ASP A 20 0.47 9.69 9.32
CA ASP A 20 0.02 9.40 10.69
C ASP A 20 -0.20 7.91 10.91
N GLY A 21 -0.77 7.20 9.93
CA GLY A 21 -0.90 5.75 9.95
C GLY A 21 0.46 5.06 10.02
N ILE A 22 1.44 5.52 9.25
CA ILE A 22 2.82 5.02 9.31
C ILE A 22 3.43 5.30 10.70
N ALA A 23 3.22 6.49 11.28
CA ALA A 23 3.71 6.83 12.61
C ALA A 23 3.13 5.89 13.67
N GLN A 24 1.84 5.53 13.59
CA GLN A 24 1.20 4.57 14.49
C GLN A 24 1.77 3.15 14.30
N TYR A 25 2.02 2.72 13.06
CA TYR A 25 2.66 1.44 12.79
C TYR A 25 4.08 1.38 13.35
N LEU A 26 4.88 2.44 13.17
CA LEU A 26 6.22 2.54 13.76
C LEU A 26 6.18 2.55 15.28
N GLN A 27 5.20 3.21 15.89
CA GLN A 27 4.98 3.19 17.34
C GLN A 27 4.74 1.76 17.82
N HIS A 28 3.88 1.01 17.14
CA HIS A 28 3.61 -0.38 17.46
C HIS A 28 4.87 -1.27 17.38
N LEU A 29 5.67 -1.14 16.32
CA LEU A 29 6.94 -1.85 16.19
C LEU A 29 7.94 -1.46 17.30
N HIS A 30 8.00 -0.18 17.66
CA HIS A 30 8.83 0.32 18.75
C HIS A 30 8.46 -0.33 20.08
N GLU A 31 7.18 -0.37 20.42
CA GLU A 31 6.65 -0.99 21.64
C GLU A 31 6.92 -2.50 21.67
N GLN A 32 6.65 -3.20 20.58
CA GLN A 32 6.96 -4.64 20.46
C GLN A 32 8.44 -4.93 20.63
N ARG A 33 9.31 -4.04 20.16
CA ARG A 33 10.74 -4.17 20.33
C ARG A 33 11.18 -3.91 21.78
N LEU A 34 10.58 -2.93 22.46
CA LEU A 34 10.86 -2.62 23.87
C LEU A 34 10.39 -3.75 24.80
N THR A 35 9.22 -4.33 24.54
CA THR A 35 8.68 -5.45 25.31
C THR A 35 9.35 -6.79 25.04
N GLY A 36 10.25 -6.85 24.03
CA GLY A 36 10.91 -8.09 23.61
C GLY A 36 10.02 -9.04 22.79
N THR A 37 8.78 -8.65 22.46
CA THR A 37 7.87 -9.43 21.61
C THR A 37 8.45 -9.65 20.21
N VAL A 38 9.19 -8.65 19.70
CA VAL A 38 9.92 -8.74 18.44
C VAL A 38 11.42 -8.73 18.72
N PRO A 39 12.18 -9.76 18.26
CA PRO A 39 13.63 -9.81 18.46
C PRO A 39 14.32 -8.68 17.67
N PRO A 40 15.51 -8.23 18.12
CA PRO A 40 16.27 -7.19 17.43
C PRO A 40 16.61 -7.58 15.98
N GLY A 41 16.85 -6.58 15.16
CA GLY A 41 17.46 -6.74 13.85
C GLY A 41 18.98 -7.00 13.97
N ARG A 42 19.66 -7.07 12.83
CA ARG A 42 21.09 -7.40 12.74
C ARG A 42 21.96 -6.45 13.56
N ASP A 43 21.63 -5.15 13.61
CA ASP A 43 22.41 -4.12 14.29
C ASP A 43 21.76 -3.68 15.63
N GLY A 44 20.97 -4.55 16.24
CA GLY A 44 20.27 -4.28 17.51
C GLY A 44 18.98 -3.48 17.34
N LYS A 45 18.80 -2.75 16.23
CA LYS A 45 17.58 -2.04 15.86
C LYS A 45 16.82 -2.80 14.77
N LEU A 46 15.52 -2.56 14.66
CA LEU A 46 14.72 -3.04 13.54
C LEU A 46 14.94 -2.10 12.35
N SER A 47 15.35 -2.65 11.21
CA SER A 47 15.46 -1.89 9.98
C SER A 47 14.09 -1.82 9.30
N VAL A 48 13.68 -0.60 8.91
CA VAL A 48 12.39 -0.33 8.26
C VAL A 48 12.63 0.46 6.98
N PHE A 49 12.24 -0.09 5.84
CA PHE A 49 12.23 0.64 4.58
C PHE A 49 10.82 1.16 4.29
N VAL A 50 10.71 2.45 4.06
CA VAL A 50 9.53 3.04 3.40
C VAL A 50 9.84 3.05 1.91
N VAL A 51 9.16 2.17 1.17
CA VAL A 51 9.41 1.97 -0.26
C VAL A 51 8.32 2.68 -1.06
N GLY A 52 8.68 3.82 -1.63
CA GLY A 52 7.81 4.58 -2.50
C GLY A 52 7.92 4.18 -3.97
N ARG A 53 6.86 4.41 -4.76
CA ARG A 53 6.93 4.32 -6.22
C ARG A 53 7.68 5.52 -6.79
N TYR A 54 7.52 6.70 -6.18
CA TYR A 54 8.12 7.98 -6.56
C TYR A 54 8.91 8.59 -5.42
N ASN A 55 9.83 9.51 -5.75
CA ASN A 55 10.58 10.26 -4.73
C ASN A 55 9.67 11.14 -3.84
N ALA A 56 8.55 11.62 -4.37
CA ALA A 56 7.56 12.38 -3.63
C ALA A 56 6.93 11.57 -2.46
N ASP A 57 6.89 10.24 -2.55
CA ASP A 57 6.37 9.39 -1.48
C ASP A 57 7.20 9.49 -0.19
N ARG A 58 8.40 10.09 -0.24
CA ARG A 58 9.22 10.42 0.93
C ARG A 58 8.48 11.30 1.93
N GLU A 59 7.57 12.14 1.49
CA GLU A 59 6.74 13.01 2.32
C GLU A 59 5.84 12.23 3.28
N GLN A 60 5.59 10.95 2.99
CA GLN A 60 4.81 10.07 3.85
C GLN A 60 5.63 9.51 5.05
N VAL A 61 6.96 9.67 5.04
CA VAL A 61 7.79 9.28 6.19
C VAL A 61 7.62 10.31 7.31
N PRO A 62 7.20 9.90 8.53
CA PRO A 62 7.04 10.82 9.64
C PRO A 62 8.35 11.55 9.96
N GLY A 63 8.38 12.89 9.86
CA GLY A 63 9.61 13.68 9.99
C GLY A 63 10.31 13.55 11.35
N ASN A 64 9.58 13.23 12.40
CA ASN A 64 10.08 13.11 13.78
C ASN A 64 10.41 11.66 14.19
N TRP A 65 10.41 10.69 13.25
CA TRP A 65 10.59 9.28 13.56
C TRP A 65 11.86 9.01 14.38
N LYS A 66 12.96 9.72 14.07
CA LYS A 66 14.25 9.51 14.71
C LYS A 66 14.22 9.89 16.20
N ALA A 67 13.59 10.99 16.53
CA ALA A 67 13.43 11.43 17.92
C ALA A 67 12.50 10.47 18.71
N ARG A 68 11.45 9.97 18.08
CA ARG A 68 10.45 9.11 18.72
C ARG A 68 10.89 7.64 18.82
N PHE A 69 11.47 7.10 17.76
CA PHE A 69 11.66 5.65 17.60
C PHE A 69 13.12 5.25 17.39
N GLY A 70 14.04 6.21 17.22
CA GLY A 70 15.43 5.96 16.83
C GLY A 70 16.27 5.12 17.83
N ALA A 71 15.74 4.88 19.03
CA ALA A 71 16.35 3.95 19.98
C ALA A 71 16.21 2.48 19.54
N THR A 72 15.11 2.13 18.86
CA THR A 72 14.76 0.75 18.49
C THR A 72 14.61 0.52 16.99
N LEU A 73 14.32 1.58 16.22
CA LEU A 73 14.10 1.51 14.79
C LEU A 73 15.14 2.33 14.01
N GLU A 74 15.47 1.85 12.82
CA GLU A 74 16.19 2.60 11.79
C GLU A 74 15.30 2.67 10.55
N VAL A 75 14.76 3.87 10.28
CA VAL A 75 13.80 4.07 9.17
C VAL A 75 14.51 4.77 8.00
N SER A 76 14.39 4.22 6.82
CA SER A 76 14.96 4.77 5.60
C SER A 76 13.93 4.79 4.47
N PHE A 77 13.93 5.87 3.69
CA PHE A 77 13.14 5.95 2.47
C PHE A 77 13.96 5.51 1.26
N ILE A 78 13.37 4.67 0.42
CA ILE A 78 13.96 4.21 -0.84
C ILE A 78 12.85 4.07 -1.90
N THR A 79 13.16 4.27 -3.17
CA THR A 79 12.19 3.96 -4.23
C THR A 79 12.26 2.48 -4.59
N ALA A 80 11.14 1.93 -5.10
CA ALA A 80 11.05 0.53 -5.50
C ALA A 80 12.18 0.11 -6.47
N HIS A 81 12.53 0.95 -7.44
CA HIS A 81 13.66 0.70 -8.35
C HIS A 81 15.00 0.60 -7.62
N ARG A 82 15.26 1.46 -6.66
CA ARG A 82 16.52 1.50 -5.92
C ARG A 82 16.60 0.44 -4.81
N SER A 83 15.49 -0.19 -4.48
CA SER A 83 15.43 -1.22 -3.43
C SER A 83 16.01 -2.56 -3.86
N LYS A 84 16.28 -2.75 -5.16
CA LYS A 84 16.87 -3.98 -5.69
C LYS A 84 18.23 -4.27 -5.02
N GLY A 85 18.39 -5.48 -4.49
CA GLY A 85 19.62 -5.91 -3.80
C GLY A 85 19.73 -5.48 -2.33
N THR A 86 18.77 -4.73 -1.81
CA THR A 86 18.72 -4.34 -0.38
C THR A 86 17.65 -5.14 0.37
N GLU A 87 17.73 -5.18 1.68
CA GLU A 87 16.74 -5.85 2.55
C GLU A 87 16.57 -5.07 3.87
N ALA A 88 15.36 -5.18 4.44
CA ALA A 88 15.05 -4.66 5.76
C ALA A 88 14.24 -5.68 6.57
N ASP A 89 14.11 -5.48 7.87
CA ASP A 89 13.22 -6.32 8.68
C ASP A 89 11.76 -6.10 8.29
N TYR A 90 11.39 -4.83 8.07
CA TYR A 90 10.04 -4.41 7.69
C TYR A 90 10.08 -3.52 6.46
N VAL A 91 9.07 -3.65 5.63
CA VAL A 91 8.83 -2.77 4.49
C VAL A 91 7.47 -2.10 4.63
N ILE A 92 7.41 -0.81 4.37
CA ILE A 92 6.17 -0.02 4.33
C ILE A 92 5.97 0.48 2.90
N LEU A 93 4.82 0.20 2.32
CA LEU A 93 4.38 0.72 1.02
C LEU A 93 3.31 1.78 1.23
N PRO A 94 3.65 3.08 1.20
CA PRO A 94 2.72 4.16 1.53
C PRO A 94 1.71 4.46 0.42
N GLY A 95 1.98 4.01 -0.80
CA GLY A 95 1.28 4.43 -2.00
C GLY A 95 0.40 3.36 -2.66
N MET A 96 -0.21 2.43 -1.89
CA MET A 96 -1.08 1.40 -2.45
C MET A 96 -2.46 1.96 -2.79
N VAL A 97 -2.46 3.02 -3.61
CA VAL A 97 -3.64 3.77 -4.03
C VAL A 97 -3.73 3.82 -5.55
N ASP A 98 -4.93 4.09 -6.07
CA ASP A 98 -5.13 4.37 -7.49
C ASP A 98 -4.19 5.50 -7.94
N ARG A 99 -3.52 5.29 -9.09
CA ARG A 99 -2.47 6.17 -9.64
C ARG A 99 -1.24 6.36 -8.73
N GLY A 100 -1.08 5.53 -7.72
CA GLY A 100 0.11 5.46 -6.88
C GLY A 100 0.99 4.29 -7.32
N PHE A 101 0.80 3.12 -6.74
CA PHE A 101 1.49 1.90 -7.12
C PHE A 101 0.46 0.79 -7.41
N PRO A 102 0.24 0.38 -8.67
CA PRO A 102 1.03 0.62 -9.88
C PRO A 102 0.82 2.00 -10.53
N ASN A 103 1.82 2.40 -11.34
CA ASN A 103 1.67 3.51 -12.26
C ASN A 103 0.92 3.04 -13.52
N LEU A 104 -0.34 3.43 -13.64
CA LEU A 104 -1.18 3.02 -14.78
C LEU A 104 -0.77 3.64 -16.12
N ARG A 105 0.08 4.69 -16.11
CA ARG A 105 0.63 5.29 -17.34
C ARG A 105 1.78 4.48 -17.95
N ALA A 106 2.32 3.50 -17.22
CA ALA A 106 3.37 2.63 -17.76
C ALA A 106 2.90 1.76 -18.94
N ASP A 107 1.58 1.52 -19.03
CA ASP A 107 0.94 0.78 -20.13
C ASP A 107 0.33 1.71 -21.20
N ASP A 108 0.84 2.94 -21.38
CA ASP A 108 0.37 3.82 -22.43
C ASP A 108 0.62 3.16 -23.82
N PRO A 109 -0.43 2.95 -24.63
CA PRO A 109 -0.28 2.32 -25.94
C PRO A 109 0.70 3.02 -26.88
N VAL A 110 0.88 4.34 -26.69
CA VAL A 110 1.85 5.13 -27.46
C VAL A 110 3.28 4.77 -27.10
N LEU A 111 3.55 4.48 -25.82
CA LEU A 111 4.87 4.01 -25.39
C LEU A 111 5.15 2.57 -25.84
N SER A 112 4.13 1.71 -25.86
CA SER A 112 4.27 0.31 -26.34
C SER A 112 4.58 0.22 -27.83
N LEU A 113 4.14 1.18 -28.64
CA LEU A 113 4.49 1.28 -30.06
C LEU A 113 5.97 1.60 -30.32
N ALA A 114 6.63 2.24 -29.36
CA ALA A 114 8.05 2.60 -29.44
C ALA A 114 8.99 1.52 -28.90
N MET A 115 8.45 0.48 -28.23
CA MET A 115 9.24 -0.61 -27.64
C MET A 115 9.00 -1.92 -28.41
N PRO A 116 10.03 -2.49 -29.06
CA PRO A 116 9.88 -3.68 -29.92
C PRO A 116 9.44 -4.96 -29.22
N HIS A 117 9.44 -4.98 -27.88
CA HIS A 117 9.05 -6.13 -27.07
C HIS A 117 8.24 -5.61 -25.86
N GLY A 118 6.95 -5.28 -26.10
CA GLY A 118 6.01 -5.01 -25.00
C GLY A 118 5.87 -6.23 -24.09
N ASP A 119 5.75 -6.03 -22.78
CA ASP A 119 5.41 -7.11 -21.85
C ASP A 119 4.12 -7.80 -22.31
N GLU A 120 4.12 -9.15 -22.38
CA GLU A 120 2.93 -9.93 -22.70
C GLU A 120 1.79 -9.76 -21.68
N PHE A 121 2.09 -9.21 -20.51
CA PHE A 121 1.14 -9.01 -19.42
C PHE A 121 0.94 -7.53 -19.10
N PRO A 122 -0.32 -7.10 -18.89
CA PRO A 122 -0.61 -5.73 -18.44
C PRO A 122 0.18 -5.37 -17.18
N LEU A 123 0.80 -4.18 -17.17
CA LEU A 123 1.62 -3.67 -16.07
C LEU A 123 2.78 -4.59 -15.66
N GLY A 124 3.38 -5.35 -16.59
CA GLY A 124 4.41 -6.34 -16.29
C GLY A 124 5.60 -5.78 -15.54
N GLU A 125 6.12 -4.62 -15.94
CA GLU A 125 7.22 -3.94 -15.23
C GLU A 125 6.80 -3.46 -13.83
N GLU A 126 5.59 -2.92 -13.68
CA GLU A 126 5.05 -2.52 -12.37
C GLU A 126 4.87 -3.73 -11.45
N ARG A 127 4.44 -4.89 -11.98
CA ARG A 127 4.36 -6.15 -11.22
C ARG A 127 5.72 -6.63 -10.74
N ARG A 128 6.74 -6.55 -11.60
CA ARG A 128 8.14 -6.88 -11.22
C ARG A 128 8.62 -5.95 -10.10
N LEU A 129 8.38 -4.64 -10.22
CA LEU A 129 8.74 -3.68 -9.18
C LEU A 129 8.00 -3.93 -7.86
N PHE A 130 6.71 -4.26 -7.94
CA PHE A 130 5.92 -4.59 -6.77
C PHE A 130 6.44 -5.87 -6.09
N TYR A 131 6.72 -6.92 -6.86
CA TYR A 131 7.33 -8.14 -6.34
C TYR A 131 8.69 -7.86 -5.69
N VAL A 132 9.54 -7.05 -6.34
CA VAL A 132 10.82 -6.63 -5.76
C VAL A 132 10.58 -5.92 -4.42
N ALA A 133 9.65 -4.98 -4.34
CA ALA A 133 9.36 -4.26 -3.10
C ALA A 133 8.87 -5.19 -1.97
N LEU A 134 7.97 -6.13 -2.26
CA LEU A 134 7.49 -7.12 -1.28
C LEU A 134 8.62 -8.01 -0.75
N THR A 135 9.49 -8.47 -1.64
CA THR A 135 10.61 -9.36 -1.28
C THR A 135 11.79 -8.67 -0.58
N ARG A 136 11.71 -7.36 -0.36
CA ARG A 136 12.73 -6.64 0.45
C ARG A 136 12.55 -6.86 1.94
N ALA A 137 11.35 -7.27 2.38
CA ALA A 137 11.06 -7.52 3.78
C ALA A 137 11.51 -8.92 4.21
N ARG A 138 12.23 -8.99 5.31
CA ARG A 138 12.55 -10.27 5.96
C ARG A 138 11.42 -10.78 6.87
N ARG A 139 10.60 -9.88 7.42
CA ARG A 139 9.56 -10.22 8.41
C ARG A 139 8.16 -9.86 7.94
N SER A 140 7.90 -8.59 7.62
CA SER A 140 6.56 -8.15 7.26
C SER A 140 6.57 -6.96 6.30
N VAL A 141 5.51 -6.89 5.47
CA VAL A 141 5.19 -5.77 4.61
C VAL A 141 3.89 -5.14 5.07
N ALA A 142 3.92 -3.84 5.36
CA ALA A 142 2.74 -3.02 5.68
C ALA A 142 2.38 -2.15 4.46
N MET A 143 1.20 -2.36 3.90
CA MET A 143 0.69 -1.63 2.74
C MET A 143 -0.36 -0.62 3.19
N PHE A 144 -0.20 0.66 2.82
CA PHE A 144 -1.16 1.71 3.16
C PHE A 144 -1.99 2.11 1.95
N THR A 145 -3.30 2.13 2.14
CA THR A 145 -4.27 2.54 1.13
C THR A 145 -5.25 3.57 1.69
N VAL A 146 -6.00 4.20 0.80
CA VAL A 146 -7.01 5.22 1.15
C VAL A 146 -8.39 4.68 0.81
N SER A 147 -9.36 4.98 1.66
CA SER A 147 -10.77 4.62 1.45
C SER A 147 -11.24 5.04 0.05
N GLY A 148 -11.80 4.08 -0.69
CA GLY A 148 -12.28 4.29 -2.05
C GLY A 148 -11.22 4.52 -3.13
N LYS A 149 -9.92 4.39 -2.80
CA LYS A 149 -8.81 4.60 -3.75
C LYS A 149 -7.80 3.46 -3.74
N ARG A 150 -8.22 2.26 -3.39
CA ARG A 150 -7.32 1.09 -3.32
C ARG A 150 -6.67 0.83 -4.69
N SER A 151 -5.38 0.49 -4.69
CA SER A 151 -4.66 0.13 -5.89
C SER A 151 -5.12 -1.22 -6.47
N ALA A 152 -4.94 -1.40 -7.78
CA ALA A 152 -5.27 -2.66 -8.45
C ALA A 152 -4.49 -3.84 -7.85
N PHE A 153 -3.19 -3.68 -7.56
CA PHE A 153 -2.37 -4.76 -7.00
C PHE A 153 -2.79 -5.16 -5.60
N LEU A 154 -3.16 -4.18 -4.75
CA LEU A 154 -3.68 -4.52 -3.43
C LEU A 154 -5.06 -5.19 -3.54
N THR A 155 -5.90 -4.77 -4.49
CA THR A 155 -7.19 -5.42 -4.76
C THR A 155 -7.00 -6.88 -5.17
N GLU A 156 -6.04 -7.17 -6.03
CA GLU A 156 -5.69 -8.56 -6.43
C GLU A 156 -5.26 -9.40 -5.23
N LEU A 157 -4.41 -8.88 -4.34
CA LEU A 157 -3.98 -9.59 -3.13
C LEU A 157 -5.15 -9.89 -2.17
N VAL A 158 -6.09 -8.94 -2.03
CA VAL A 158 -7.30 -9.13 -1.21
C VAL A 158 -8.20 -10.20 -1.82
N HIS A 159 -8.44 -10.17 -3.14
CA HIS A 159 -9.24 -11.18 -3.82
C HIS A 159 -8.61 -12.58 -3.77
N ALA A 160 -7.28 -12.66 -3.81
CA ALA A 160 -6.56 -13.92 -3.64
C ALA A 160 -6.55 -14.44 -2.18
N GLY A 161 -7.14 -13.71 -1.23
CA GLY A 161 -7.11 -14.05 0.19
C GLY A 161 -5.71 -13.95 0.83
N ALA A 162 -4.77 -13.28 0.17
CA ALA A 162 -3.40 -13.15 0.64
C ALA A 162 -3.24 -12.08 1.74
N VAL A 163 -4.16 -11.13 1.83
CA VAL A 163 -4.19 -10.08 2.85
C VAL A 163 -5.62 -9.58 3.07
N GLU A 164 -5.92 -9.24 4.32
CA GLU A 164 -7.12 -8.50 4.68
C GLU A 164 -6.80 -7.03 4.91
N VAL A 165 -7.74 -6.15 4.59
CA VAL A 165 -7.59 -4.71 4.85
C VAL A 165 -8.24 -4.38 6.19
N THR A 166 -7.44 -3.80 7.08
CA THR A 166 -7.90 -3.33 8.38
C THR A 166 -7.60 -1.84 8.55
N ARG A 167 -8.12 -1.23 9.61
CA ARG A 167 -7.57 0.02 10.13
C ARG A 167 -6.30 -0.30 10.90
N ILE A 168 -5.53 0.73 11.23
CA ILE A 168 -4.26 0.55 11.97
C ILE A 168 -4.46 -0.01 13.38
N ASP A 169 -5.63 0.16 13.96
CA ASP A 169 -6.04 -0.40 15.25
C ASP A 169 -6.49 -1.87 15.17
N GLY A 170 -6.40 -2.48 13.98
CA GLY A 170 -6.83 -3.86 13.73
C GLY A 170 -8.32 -4.01 13.42
N THR A 171 -9.10 -2.93 13.47
CA THR A 171 -10.55 -2.99 13.15
C THR A 171 -10.72 -3.38 11.68
N PRO A 172 -11.50 -4.44 11.36
CA PRO A 172 -11.78 -4.83 9.98
C PRO A 172 -12.45 -3.71 9.19
N VAL A 173 -12.06 -3.54 7.94
CA VAL A 173 -12.73 -2.63 7.02
C VAL A 173 -13.80 -3.41 6.27
N HIS A 174 -15.04 -3.16 6.61
CA HIS A 174 -16.18 -3.74 5.88
C HIS A 174 -16.37 -2.99 4.56
N GLU A 175 -16.09 -3.64 3.48
CA GLU A 175 -16.33 -3.12 2.14
C GLU A 175 -17.52 -3.86 1.51
N HIS A 176 -18.34 -3.12 0.78
CA HIS A 176 -19.43 -3.70 0.01
C HIS A 176 -18.94 -3.98 -1.41
N PRO A 177 -18.78 -5.27 -1.80
CA PRO A 177 -18.41 -5.61 -3.18
C PRO A 177 -19.37 -4.98 -4.17
N CYS A 178 -18.86 -4.54 -5.30
CA CYS A 178 -19.69 -4.02 -6.37
C CYS A 178 -20.45 -5.17 -7.05
N PRO A 179 -21.79 -5.12 -7.13
CA PRO A 179 -22.55 -6.20 -7.78
C PRO A 179 -22.43 -6.20 -9.31
N ALA A 180 -21.81 -5.17 -9.91
CA ALA A 180 -21.69 -5.02 -11.35
C ALA A 180 -20.27 -5.29 -11.88
N CYS A 181 -19.27 -5.46 -11.00
CA CYS A 181 -17.93 -5.87 -11.39
C CYS A 181 -17.22 -6.61 -10.25
N ASP A 182 -16.32 -7.51 -10.60
CA ASP A 182 -15.66 -8.43 -9.65
C ASP A 182 -14.51 -7.78 -8.86
N THR A 183 -14.09 -6.56 -9.24
CA THR A 183 -12.88 -5.92 -8.69
C THR A 183 -13.16 -4.66 -7.87
N GLY A 184 -14.34 -4.06 -8.01
CA GLY A 184 -14.68 -2.81 -7.33
C GLY A 184 -15.43 -3.02 -6.03
N VAL A 185 -15.36 -2.01 -5.17
CA VAL A 185 -16.17 -1.90 -3.96
C VAL A 185 -17.00 -0.62 -4.01
N ILE A 186 -18.14 -0.61 -3.32
CA ILE A 186 -19.02 0.56 -3.23
C ILE A 186 -18.50 1.46 -2.12
N VAL A 187 -18.25 2.71 -2.49
CA VAL A 187 -17.74 3.74 -1.57
C VAL A 187 -18.50 5.03 -1.73
N THR A 188 -18.47 5.84 -0.70
CA THR A 188 -18.98 7.22 -0.77
C THR A 188 -17.99 8.06 -1.59
N LYS A 189 -18.51 8.69 -2.66
CA LYS A 189 -17.77 9.65 -3.50
C LYS A 189 -18.42 11.02 -3.36
N THR A 190 -17.62 12.08 -3.52
CA THR A 190 -18.12 13.46 -3.55
C THR A 190 -18.17 13.94 -4.98
N GLY A 191 -19.32 14.39 -5.42
CA GLY A 191 -19.56 14.97 -6.73
C GLY A 191 -20.08 16.40 -6.63
N ARG A 192 -20.36 17.02 -7.80
CA ARG A 192 -20.89 18.39 -7.90
C ARG A 192 -22.20 18.62 -7.10
N TYR A 193 -22.98 17.57 -6.92
CA TYR A 193 -24.30 17.64 -6.26
C TYR A 193 -24.33 16.99 -4.88
N GLY A 194 -23.16 16.78 -4.24
CA GLY A 194 -23.05 16.19 -2.92
C GLY A 194 -22.42 14.78 -2.91
N ALA A 195 -22.55 14.11 -1.79
CA ALA A 195 -22.04 12.75 -1.61
C ALA A 195 -22.97 11.72 -2.30
N PHE A 196 -22.38 10.72 -2.94
CA PHE A 196 -23.11 9.62 -3.56
C PHE A 196 -22.33 8.31 -3.42
N LEU A 197 -23.02 7.19 -3.47
CA LEU A 197 -22.39 5.88 -3.52
C LEU A 197 -22.02 5.52 -4.97
N GLY A 198 -20.83 4.97 -5.16
CA GLY A 198 -20.38 4.54 -6.48
C GLY A 198 -19.24 3.56 -6.42
N CYS A 199 -19.09 2.78 -7.47
CA CYS A 199 -18.02 1.79 -7.58
C CYS A 199 -16.64 2.44 -7.70
N THR A 200 -15.64 1.87 -7.02
CA THR A 200 -14.22 2.28 -7.14
C THR A 200 -13.66 2.02 -8.53
N GLY A 201 -14.23 1.08 -9.30
CA GLY A 201 -13.83 0.72 -10.66
C GLY A 201 -14.16 1.76 -11.73
N TYR A 202 -14.78 2.91 -11.39
CA TYR A 202 -15.05 3.97 -12.36
C TYR A 202 -13.74 4.49 -13.01
N PRO A 203 -13.68 4.75 -14.32
CA PRO A 203 -14.79 4.73 -15.28
C PRO A 203 -15.14 3.38 -15.93
N ARG A 204 -14.37 2.32 -15.64
CA ARG A 204 -14.63 0.99 -16.23
C ARG A 204 -15.93 0.35 -15.70
N CYS A 205 -16.32 0.69 -14.48
CA CYS A 205 -17.58 0.29 -13.88
C CYS A 205 -18.35 1.54 -13.42
N GLU A 206 -19.49 1.79 -14.03
CA GLU A 206 -20.33 2.96 -13.75
C GLU A 206 -21.45 2.68 -12.74
N TYR A 207 -21.41 1.53 -12.06
CA TYR A 207 -22.45 1.16 -11.11
C TYR A 207 -22.60 2.18 -9.97
N LYS A 208 -23.82 2.59 -9.74
CA LYS A 208 -24.25 3.48 -8.65
C LYS A 208 -25.45 2.85 -7.96
N PRO A 209 -25.35 2.48 -6.68
CA PRO A 209 -26.51 2.04 -5.91
C PRO A 209 -27.60 3.12 -5.90
N ALA A 210 -28.86 2.71 -5.91
CA ALA A 210 -30.00 3.64 -5.84
C ALA A 210 -30.16 4.31 -4.45
N ALA A 211 -29.47 3.79 -3.42
CA ALA A 211 -29.52 4.34 -2.07
C ALA A 211 -28.73 5.67 -1.99
N ARG A 212 -29.37 6.70 -1.45
CA ARG A 212 -28.70 7.95 -1.09
C ARG A 212 -27.96 7.76 0.23
N VAL A 213 -26.81 8.40 0.37
CA VAL A 213 -26.14 8.56 1.67
C VAL A 213 -26.99 9.54 2.47
N THR A 214 -27.67 9.07 3.51
CA THR A 214 -28.38 9.91 4.49
C THR A 214 -27.38 10.52 5.47
#